data_0d6d5b9668f45ef43d958dc6498e8291
#
_entry.id   0d6d5b9668f45ef43d958dc6498e8291
#
_cell.length_a   1.000
_cell.length_b   1.000
_cell.length_c   1.000
_cell.angle_alpha   90.00
_cell.angle_beta   90.00
_cell.angle_gamma   90.00
#
_symmetry.space_group_name_H-M   'P 1'
#
loop_
_entity.id
_entity.type
_entity.pdbx_description
1 polymer ?
#
loop_
_entity_poly.entity_id
_entity_poly.type
_entity_poly.pdbx_seq_one_letter_code
_entity_poly.pdbx_strand_id
1 'polypeptide(L)'
;MKVVIIHGQSHKGSTYHIAHMLAVKISEDIKEFFLPRDFGEFCVGCTKCFTESEKKCPHFEKLKPITDAMDEANVIILASPVYVYHTTGAMKAFLDHYGYRWMVHSPEESMFKKQGVCISTAAGAGMKSTNKDMMDSLFFWGVAKRYKYGVGVAAVDWNGVSEKKKKAIEKATSSIAKRIIYNSGNIKPGIKTKGMFWICLLYTSPSPRDMRRS
;
A
#
# COMPACT_ATOMS: atom_id res chain seq x y z
N MET A 1 -9.30 13.31 -8.26
CA MET A 1 -8.57 12.63 -7.16
C MET A 1 -7.23 12.18 -7.71
N LYS A 2 -6.15 12.29 -6.93
CA LYS A 2 -4.85 11.74 -7.32
C LYS A 2 -4.76 10.27 -6.89
N VAL A 3 -4.34 9.41 -7.79
CA VAL A 3 -4.14 7.98 -7.55
C VAL A 3 -2.67 7.63 -7.74
N VAL A 4 -2.08 6.91 -6.79
CA VAL A 4 -0.76 6.33 -6.96
C VAL A 4 -0.86 4.81 -6.96
N ILE A 5 -0.16 4.16 -7.89
CA ILE A 5 -0.07 2.70 -7.97
C ILE A 5 1.39 2.29 -7.76
N ILE A 6 1.61 1.41 -6.80
CA ILE A 6 2.91 0.77 -6.59
C ILE A 6 2.78 -0.69 -7.05
N HIS A 7 3.40 -0.98 -8.20
CA HIS A 7 3.44 -2.32 -8.76
C HIS A 7 4.61 -3.10 -8.18
N GLY A 8 4.36 -4.23 -7.55
CA GLY A 8 5.37 -5.12 -6.98
C GLY A 8 6.19 -5.88 -8.05
N GLN A 9 6.07 -5.51 -9.31
CA GLN A 9 6.76 -6.12 -10.42
C GLN A 9 6.86 -5.17 -11.61
N SER A 10 7.95 -5.30 -12.40
CA SER A 10 8.23 -4.39 -13.51
C SER A 10 7.47 -4.72 -14.79
N HIS A 11 7.02 -5.97 -14.98
CA HIS A 11 6.28 -6.34 -16.19
C HIS A 11 4.77 -6.07 -16.06
N LYS A 12 4.13 -5.80 -17.20
CA LYS A 12 2.70 -5.49 -17.28
C LYS A 12 1.85 -6.77 -17.44
N GLY A 13 1.86 -7.64 -16.42
CA GLY A 13 1.04 -8.84 -16.34
C GLY A 13 -0.37 -8.59 -15.80
N SER A 14 -1.09 -9.66 -15.44
CA SER A 14 -2.48 -9.59 -14.98
C SER A 14 -2.69 -8.67 -13.77
N THR A 15 -1.73 -8.65 -12.82
CA THR A 15 -1.80 -7.75 -11.65
C THR A 15 -1.80 -6.28 -12.08
N TYR A 16 -0.93 -5.92 -13.03
CA TYR A 16 -0.88 -4.58 -13.63
C TYR A 16 -2.23 -4.21 -14.23
N HIS A 17 -2.76 -5.05 -15.14
CA HIS A 17 -4.01 -4.76 -15.84
C HIS A 17 -5.18 -4.53 -14.87
N ILE A 18 -5.27 -5.30 -13.80
CA ILE A 18 -6.32 -5.15 -12.79
C ILE A 18 -6.15 -3.86 -11.99
N ALA A 19 -4.92 -3.53 -11.57
CA ALA A 19 -4.65 -2.31 -10.82
C ALA A 19 -4.91 -1.06 -11.67
N HIS A 20 -4.44 -1.04 -12.91
CA HIS A 20 -4.67 0.04 -13.86
C HIS A 20 -6.16 0.19 -14.20
N MET A 21 -6.87 -0.92 -14.47
CA MET A 21 -8.32 -0.94 -14.71
C MET A 21 -9.10 -0.32 -13.54
N LEU A 22 -8.70 -0.58 -12.30
CA LEU A 22 -9.30 0.05 -11.14
C LEU A 22 -9.01 1.55 -11.10
N ALA A 23 -7.74 1.93 -11.31
CA ALA A 23 -7.29 3.32 -11.20
C ALA A 23 -8.00 4.25 -12.20
N VAL A 24 -8.09 3.85 -13.47
CA VAL A 24 -8.77 4.65 -14.52
C VAL A 24 -10.28 4.83 -14.28
N LYS A 25 -10.89 3.94 -13.48
CA LYS A 25 -12.28 4.10 -13.04
C LYS A 25 -12.43 5.11 -11.90
N ILE A 26 -11.33 5.46 -11.22
CA ILE A 26 -11.33 6.36 -10.07
C ILE A 26 -10.94 7.77 -10.53
N SER A 27 -9.92 7.89 -11.39
CA SER A 27 -9.34 9.17 -11.80
C SER A 27 -8.52 9.05 -13.09
N GLU A 28 -8.33 10.18 -13.76
CA GLU A 28 -7.36 10.34 -14.85
C GLU A 28 -5.97 10.74 -14.35
N ASP A 29 -5.87 11.30 -13.13
CA ASP A 29 -4.61 11.69 -12.50
C ASP A 29 -4.01 10.48 -11.76
N ILE A 30 -3.22 9.69 -12.51
CA ILE A 30 -2.63 8.42 -12.05
C ILE A 30 -1.11 8.50 -12.18
N LYS A 31 -0.41 8.21 -11.08
CA LYS A 31 1.04 8.03 -11.06
C LYS A 31 1.38 6.58 -10.76
N GLU A 32 2.24 5.97 -11.55
CA GLU A 32 2.59 4.56 -11.43
C GLU A 32 4.08 4.36 -11.19
N PHE A 33 4.42 3.46 -10.27
CA PHE A 33 5.78 3.03 -9.99
C PHE A 33 5.88 1.50 -10.10
N PHE A 34 6.97 1.02 -10.67
CA PHE A 34 7.20 -0.39 -10.96
C PHE A 34 8.44 -0.90 -10.22
N LEU A 35 8.26 -1.74 -9.24
CA LEU A 35 9.35 -2.34 -8.49
C LEU A 35 9.87 -3.61 -9.22
N PRO A 36 11.18 -3.91 -9.18
CA PRO A 36 12.25 -3.13 -8.54
C PRO A 36 12.81 -1.99 -9.40
N ARG A 37 12.28 -1.74 -10.60
CA ARG A 37 12.84 -0.76 -11.56
C ARG A 37 12.96 0.65 -10.97
N ASP A 38 11.88 1.13 -10.36
CA ASP A 38 11.80 2.49 -9.84
C ASP A 38 12.32 2.58 -8.39
N PHE A 39 12.32 1.45 -7.67
CA PHE A 39 12.97 1.27 -6.38
C PHE A 39 13.21 -0.22 -6.11
N GLY A 40 14.48 -0.61 -5.93
CA GLY A 40 14.87 -2.01 -5.74
C GLY A 40 15.82 -2.27 -4.57
N GLU A 41 16.03 -1.29 -3.70
CA GLU A 41 16.94 -1.44 -2.57
C GLU A 41 16.31 -2.23 -1.42
N PHE A 42 17.13 -3.00 -0.71
CA PHE A 42 16.72 -3.67 0.52
C PHE A 42 17.06 -2.82 1.74
N CYS A 43 16.17 -2.79 2.74
CA CYS A 43 16.45 -2.12 4.00
C CYS A 43 17.65 -2.76 4.70
N VAL A 44 18.66 -1.96 5.03
CA VAL A 44 19.90 -2.41 5.68
C VAL A 44 19.81 -2.43 7.22
N GLY A 45 18.65 -2.16 7.79
CA GLY A 45 18.42 -2.20 9.24
C GLY A 45 19.22 -1.20 10.07
N CYS A 46 19.65 -0.07 9.47
CA CYS A 46 20.48 0.94 10.14
C CYS A 46 19.73 1.75 11.22
N THR A 47 18.41 1.61 11.33
CA THR A 47 17.50 2.27 12.29
C THR A 47 17.45 3.80 12.26
N LYS A 48 18.23 4.48 11.43
CA LYS A 48 18.30 5.95 11.37
C LYS A 48 16.97 6.64 11.12
N CYS A 49 16.08 6.00 10.37
CA CYS A 49 14.73 6.52 10.13
C CYS A 49 13.84 6.53 11.40
N PHE A 50 14.19 5.76 12.42
CA PHE A 50 13.50 5.75 13.72
C PHE A 50 14.16 6.65 14.74
N THR A 51 15.51 6.69 14.78
CA THR A 51 16.29 7.38 15.82
C THR A 51 16.62 8.82 15.48
N GLU A 52 16.63 9.17 14.19
CA GLU A 52 16.98 10.51 13.71
C GLU A 52 15.89 11.09 12.83
N SER A 53 15.84 10.65 11.56
CA SER A 53 14.83 11.07 10.56
C SER A 53 14.85 10.12 9.37
N GLU A 54 13.70 9.96 8.70
CA GLU A 54 13.59 9.22 7.43
C GLU A 54 14.55 9.76 6.36
N LYS A 55 14.90 11.06 6.41
CA LYS A 55 15.89 11.70 5.52
C LYS A 55 17.32 11.16 5.69
N LYS A 56 17.60 10.49 6.81
CA LYS A 56 18.89 9.84 7.07
C LYS A 56 18.96 8.40 6.56
N CYS A 57 17.87 7.89 5.97
CA CYS A 57 17.90 6.60 5.29
C CYS A 57 18.88 6.66 4.11
N PRO A 58 19.79 5.66 3.95
CA PRO A 58 20.71 5.61 2.81
C PRO A 58 20.00 5.61 1.46
N HIS A 59 18.74 5.19 1.42
CA HIS A 59 17.93 5.08 0.22
C HIS A 59 16.90 6.21 0.06
N PHE A 60 16.98 7.25 0.90
CA PHE A 60 15.99 8.34 0.95
C PHE A 60 15.74 8.98 -0.42
N GLU A 61 16.80 9.38 -1.12
CA GLU A 61 16.67 10.07 -2.41
C GLU A 61 15.99 9.21 -3.48
N LYS A 62 16.24 7.88 -3.46
CA LYS A 62 15.58 6.94 -4.37
C LYS A 62 14.11 6.69 -4.01
N LEU A 63 13.77 6.72 -2.72
CA LEU A 63 12.40 6.56 -2.24
C LEU A 63 11.56 7.82 -2.40
N LYS A 64 12.20 8.99 -2.33
CA LYS A 64 11.53 10.29 -2.28
C LYS A 64 10.47 10.48 -3.37
N PRO A 65 10.70 10.16 -4.65
CA PRO A 65 9.66 10.32 -5.69
C PRO A 65 8.39 9.50 -5.42
N ILE A 66 8.54 8.29 -4.83
CA ILE A 66 7.41 7.43 -4.49
C ILE A 66 6.72 7.95 -3.22
N THR A 67 7.51 8.39 -2.25
CA THR A 67 7.03 8.97 -1.00
C THR A 67 6.19 10.21 -1.26
N ASP A 68 6.72 11.18 -2.03
CA ASP A 68 6.01 12.40 -2.41
C ASP A 68 4.68 12.06 -3.12
N ALA A 69 4.70 11.11 -4.06
CA ALA A 69 3.49 10.68 -4.77
C ALA A 69 2.46 10.03 -3.83
N MET A 70 2.90 9.23 -2.86
CA MET A 70 1.99 8.66 -1.85
C MET A 70 1.41 9.74 -0.93
N ASP A 71 2.21 10.75 -0.58
CA ASP A 71 1.78 11.85 0.30
C ASP A 71 0.77 12.77 -0.39
N GLU A 72 0.92 12.99 -1.69
CA GLU A 72 -0.04 13.75 -2.50
C GLU A 72 -1.31 12.98 -2.86
N ALA A 73 -1.25 11.65 -2.96
CA ALA A 73 -2.36 10.84 -3.43
C ALA A 73 -3.55 10.82 -2.47
N ASN A 74 -4.75 10.78 -3.02
CA ASN A 74 -5.97 10.47 -2.29
C ASN A 74 -6.20 8.95 -2.15
N VAL A 75 -5.71 8.19 -3.14
CA VAL A 75 -5.84 6.73 -3.20
C VAL A 75 -4.49 6.09 -3.47
N ILE A 76 -4.10 5.13 -2.63
CA ILE A 76 -2.88 4.33 -2.77
C ILE A 76 -3.28 2.92 -3.18
N ILE A 77 -2.78 2.44 -4.31
CA ILE A 77 -2.98 1.06 -4.77
C ILE A 77 -1.65 0.32 -4.66
N LEU A 78 -1.61 -0.71 -3.82
CA LEU A 78 -0.50 -1.66 -3.73
C LEU A 78 -0.89 -2.91 -4.53
N ALA A 79 -0.13 -3.23 -5.56
CA ALA A 79 -0.44 -4.32 -6.47
C ALA A 79 0.74 -5.29 -6.58
N SER A 80 0.57 -6.52 -6.13
CA SER A 80 1.62 -7.55 -6.17
C SER A 80 1.09 -8.89 -6.67
N PRO A 81 1.74 -9.55 -7.62
CA PRO A 81 1.48 -10.97 -7.84
C PRO A 81 1.88 -11.77 -6.61
N VAL A 82 1.30 -12.95 -6.47
CA VAL A 82 1.68 -13.88 -5.42
C VAL A 82 2.98 -14.58 -5.80
N TYR A 83 4.02 -14.39 -4.99
CA TYR A 83 5.27 -15.13 -5.08
C TYR A 83 5.47 -15.91 -3.78
N VAL A 84 5.55 -17.24 -3.89
CA VAL A 84 5.74 -18.13 -2.74
C VAL A 84 4.74 -17.81 -1.59
N TYR A 85 3.47 -17.69 -1.94
CA TYR A 85 2.34 -17.37 -1.02
C TYR A 85 2.34 -15.96 -0.40
N HIS A 86 3.31 -15.09 -0.71
CA HIS A 86 3.43 -13.73 -0.18
C HIS A 86 3.57 -12.69 -1.29
N THR A 87 3.82 -11.44 -0.93
CA THR A 87 4.17 -10.38 -1.88
C THR A 87 5.50 -10.70 -2.57
N THR A 88 5.76 -10.07 -3.69
CA THR A 88 7.11 -10.13 -4.31
C THR A 88 8.16 -9.60 -3.35
N GLY A 89 9.39 -10.09 -3.47
CA GLY A 89 10.52 -9.57 -2.70
C GLY A 89 10.71 -8.05 -2.88
N ALA A 90 10.47 -7.53 -4.09
CA ALA A 90 10.55 -6.11 -4.37
C ALA A 90 9.46 -5.30 -3.61
N MET A 91 8.21 -5.79 -3.57
CA MET A 91 7.16 -5.16 -2.76
C MET A 91 7.51 -5.22 -1.28
N LYS A 92 8.00 -6.37 -0.78
CA LYS A 92 8.40 -6.49 0.63
C LYS A 92 9.53 -5.54 0.98
N ALA A 93 10.58 -5.46 0.14
CA ALA A 93 11.69 -4.52 0.33
C ALA A 93 11.21 -3.07 0.38
N PHE A 94 10.28 -2.69 -0.49
CA PHE A 94 9.63 -1.38 -0.45
C PHE A 94 8.88 -1.16 0.87
N LEU A 95 8.02 -2.08 1.29
CA LEU A 95 7.25 -1.96 2.52
C LEU A 95 8.15 -1.86 3.77
N ASP A 96 9.29 -2.56 3.79
CA ASP A 96 10.24 -2.51 4.90
C ASP A 96 10.84 -1.12 5.13
N HIS A 97 11.00 -0.32 4.06
CA HIS A 97 11.49 1.05 4.17
C HIS A 97 10.50 2.01 4.83
N TYR A 98 9.21 1.64 4.95
CA TYR A 98 8.18 2.49 5.55
C TYR A 98 7.76 2.05 6.96
N GLY A 99 8.57 1.24 7.63
CA GLY A 99 8.34 0.89 9.03
C GLY A 99 8.27 2.12 9.95
N TYR A 100 9.05 3.15 9.68
CA TYR A 100 9.03 4.40 10.44
C TYR A 100 7.69 5.15 10.38
N ARG A 101 6.89 4.96 9.32
CA ARG A 101 5.56 5.57 9.15
C ARG A 101 4.45 4.85 9.92
N TRP A 102 4.76 3.79 10.61
CA TRP A 102 3.77 3.13 11.44
C TRP A 102 3.29 4.06 12.56
N MET A 103 2.00 3.95 12.90
CA MET A 103 1.35 4.79 13.93
C MET A 103 2.10 4.81 15.27
N VAL A 104 2.90 3.78 15.56
CA VAL A 104 3.72 3.65 16.77
C VAL A 104 5.03 4.48 16.72
N HIS A 105 5.41 5.00 15.55
CA HIS A 105 6.65 5.76 15.39
C HIS A 105 6.38 7.19 14.94
N SER A 106 6.38 7.43 13.62
CA SER A 106 6.20 8.75 13.04
C SER A 106 5.07 8.72 11.99
N PRO A 107 3.79 8.68 12.43
CA PRO A 107 2.67 8.62 11.51
C PRO A 107 2.53 9.91 10.70
N GLU A 108 2.29 9.75 9.39
CA GLU A 108 1.99 10.87 8.50
C GLU A 108 0.50 11.20 8.55
N GLU A 109 0.16 12.44 8.96
CA GLU A 109 -1.24 12.87 9.15
C GLU A 109 -2.10 12.68 7.89
N SER A 110 -1.54 12.94 6.72
CA SER A 110 -2.26 12.82 5.45
C SER A 110 -2.83 11.43 5.22
N MET A 111 -2.18 10.38 5.75
CA MET A 111 -2.62 8.98 5.60
C MET A 111 -4.00 8.72 6.21
N PHE A 112 -4.36 9.42 7.29
CA PHE A 112 -5.68 9.30 7.92
C PHE A 112 -6.83 9.86 7.08
N LYS A 113 -6.52 10.49 5.96
CA LYS A 113 -7.48 11.06 4.99
C LYS A 113 -7.44 10.32 3.64
N LYS A 114 -6.71 9.19 3.53
CA LYS A 114 -6.53 8.44 2.29
C LYS A 114 -7.34 7.14 2.29
N GLN A 115 -7.52 6.63 1.07
CA GLN A 115 -8.04 5.30 0.83
C GLN A 115 -6.94 4.40 0.24
N GLY A 116 -6.90 3.14 0.62
CA GLY A 116 -5.92 2.19 0.14
C GLY A 116 -6.56 0.95 -0.48
N VAL A 117 -5.96 0.41 -1.51
CA VAL A 117 -6.39 -0.85 -2.14
C VAL A 117 -5.21 -1.80 -2.28
N CYS A 118 -5.38 -3.04 -1.85
CA CYS A 118 -4.41 -4.10 -2.11
C CYS A 118 -4.96 -5.03 -3.19
N ILE A 119 -4.19 -5.24 -4.24
CA ILE A 119 -4.54 -6.11 -5.36
C ILE A 119 -3.51 -7.22 -5.48
N SER A 120 -3.97 -8.48 -5.53
CA SER A 120 -3.08 -9.61 -5.78
C SER A 120 -3.66 -10.58 -6.79
N THR A 121 -2.79 -11.15 -7.62
CA THR A 121 -3.14 -12.22 -8.55
C THR A 121 -2.23 -13.42 -8.34
N ALA A 122 -2.75 -14.60 -8.63
CA ALA A 122 -2.01 -15.85 -8.60
C ALA A 122 -2.51 -16.78 -9.70
N ALA A 123 -1.77 -17.84 -9.99
CA ALA A 123 -2.28 -18.94 -10.79
C ALA A 123 -3.46 -19.64 -10.07
N GLY A 124 -3.31 -19.95 -8.77
CA GLY A 124 -4.31 -20.67 -7.99
C GLY A 124 -4.57 -20.10 -6.59
N ALA A 125 -3.54 -19.97 -5.76
CA ALA A 125 -3.69 -19.66 -4.33
C ALA A 125 -2.69 -18.59 -3.84
N GLY A 126 -2.79 -18.19 -2.55
CA GLY A 126 -1.85 -17.26 -1.90
C GLY A 126 -2.30 -15.79 -1.87
N MET A 127 -3.41 -15.40 -2.52
CA MET A 127 -3.87 -14.01 -2.52
C MET A 127 -4.24 -13.49 -1.13
N LYS A 128 -4.66 -14.36 -0.23
CA LYS A 128 -5.06 -13.97 1.13
C LYS A 128 -3.87 -13.45 1.94
N SER A 129 -2.75 -14.18 1.94
CA SER A 129 -1.51 -13.81 2.62
C SER A 129 -0.85 -12.60 1.95
N THR A 130 -0.72 -12.61 0.63
CA THR A 130 -0.17 -11.48 -0.14
C THR A 130 -0.95 -10.17 0.12
N ASN A 131 -2.27 -10.22 0.08
CA ASN A 131 -3.07 -9.04 0.44
C ASN A 131 -2.91 -8.67 1.92
N LYS A 132 -2.70 -9.63 2.82
CA LYS A 132 -2.48 -9.35 4.23
C LYS A 132 -1.20 -8.55 4.46
N ASP A 133 -0.09 -8.92 3.81
CA ASP A 133 1.19 -8.22 3.92
C ASP A 133 1.04 -6.73 3.58
N MET A 134 0.37 -6.42 2.46
CA MET A 134 0.12 -5.04 2.02
C MET A 134 -0.92 -4.32 2.89
N MET A 135 -1.98 -5.02 3.31
CA MET A 135 -3.05 -4.45 4.15
C MET A 135 -2.56 -4.10 5.55
N ASP A 136 -1.64 -4.87 6.12
CA ASP A 136 -1.02 -4.57 7.40
C ASP A 136 -0.22 -3.26 7.31
N SER A 137 0.57 -3.08 6.25
CA SER A 137 1.31 -1.82 6.01
C SER A 137 0.35 -0.63 5.88
N LEU A 138 -0.67 -0.72 5.04
CA LEU A 138 -1.69 0.34 4.92
C LEU A 138 -2.40 0.63 6.25
N PHE A 139 -2.62 -0.39 7.08
CA PHE A 139 -3.23 -0.22 8.39
C PHE A 139 -2.31 0.55 9.34
N PHE A 140 -1.07 0.11 9.48
CA PHE A 140 -0.11 0.75 10.37
C PHE A 140 0.34 2.12 9.91
N TRP A 141 0.27 2.43 8.60
CA TRP A 141 0.45 3.80 8.08
C TRP A 141 -0.75 4.72 8.41
N GLY A 142 -1.85 4.18 8.94
CA GLY A 142 -3.02 4.97 9.31
C GLY A 142 -4.03 5.19 8.18
N VAL A 143 -3.89 4.52 7.02
CA VAL A 143 -4.82 4.69 5.89
C VAL A 143 -6.26 4.42 6.34
N ALA A 144 -7.12 5.42 6.18
CA ALA A 144 -8.44 5.46 6.82
C ALA A 144 -9.39 4.38 6.35
N LYS A 145 -9.49 4.18 5.03
CA LYS A 145 -10.32 3.14 4.43
C LYS A 145 -9.48 2.23 3.55
N ARG A 146 -9.64 0.94 3.72
CA ARG A 146 -8.82 -0.06 3.03
C ARG A 146 -9.71 -1.09 2.36
N TYR A 147 -9.35 -1.43 1.12
CA TYR A 147 -10.01 -2.43 0.29
C TYR A 147 -8.99 -3.47 -0.15
N LYS A 148 -9.44 -4.66 -0.47
CA LYS A 148 -8.59 -5.70 -1.02
C LYS A 148 -9.31 -6.46 -2.12
N TYR A 149 -8.57 -6.85 -3.11
CA TYR A 149 -9.02 -7.72 -4.17
C TYR A 149 -7.93 -8.75 -4.50
N GLY A 150 -8.29 -10.02 -4.47
CA GLY A 150 -7.40 -11.12 -4.83
C GLY A 150 -8.11 -12.05 -5.79
N VAL A 151 -7.46 -12.44 -6.90
CA VAL A 151 -8.06 -13.32 -7.90
C VAL A 151 -7.04 -14.29 -8.48
N GLY A 152 -7.44 -15.58 -8.54
CA GLY A 152 -6.72 -16.59 -9.29
C GLY A 152 -7.03 -16.42 -10.78
N VAL A 153 -6.01 -16.07 -11.59
CA VAL A 153 -6.20 -15.83 -13.03
C VAL A 153 -6.02 -17.08 -13.87
N ALA A 154 -5.29 -18.09 -13.37
CA ALA A 154 -5.02 -19.36 -14.05
C ALA A 154 -4.50 -19.18 -15.50
N ALA A 155 -3.68 -18.16 -15.71
CA ALA A 155 -3.10 -17.81 -17.00
C ALA A 155 -1.70 -17.22 -16.80
N VAL A 156 -0.81 -17.39 -17.76
CA VAL A 156 0.56 -16.87 -17.75
C VAL A 156 0.56 -15.36 -17.98
N ASP A 157 -0.29 -14.87 -18.85
CA ASP A 157 -0.44 -13.46 -19.19
C ASP A 157 -1.91 -13.02 -19.20
N TRP A 158 -2.14 -11.71 -19.43
CA TRP A 158 -3.48 -11.14 -19.45
C TRP A 158 -4.34 -11.65 -20.63
N ASN A 159 -3.70 -11.93 -21.76
CA ASN A 159 -4.44 -12.38 -22.95
C ASN A 159 -5.04 -13.78 -22.73
N GLY A 160 -4.31 -14.65 -22.02
CA GLY A 160 -4.77 -16.00 -21.67
C GLY A 160 -5.87 -16.04 -20.61
N VAL A 161 -6.18 -14.92 -19.93
CA VAL A 161 -7.27 -14.88 -18.95
C VAL A 161 -8.63 -15.01 -19.65
N SER A 162 -9.46 -15.97 -19.20
CA SER A 162 -10.76 -16.24 -19.83
C SER A 162 -11.70 -15.01 -19.76
N GLU A 163 -12.51 -14.81 -20.79
CA GLU A 163 -13.45 -13.69 -20.87
C GLU A 163 -14.45 -13.66 -19.70
N LYS A 164 -14.90 -14.83 -19.24
CA LYS A 164 -15.73 -14.93 -18.02
C LYS A 164 -15.03 -14.33 -16.82
N LYS A 165 -13.73 -14.58 -16.66
CA LYS A 165 -12.93 -14.06 -15.56
C LYS A 165 -12.65 -12.56 -15.71
N LYS A 166 -12.35 -12.09 -16.92
CA LYS A 166 -12.20 -10.66 -17.21
C LYS A 166 -13.46 -9.88 -16.85
N LYS A 167 -14.66 -10.38 -17.24
CA LYS A 167 -15.94 -9.77 -16.84
C LYS A 167 -16.16 -9.75 -15.32
N ALA A 168 -15.76 -10.79 -14.60
CA ALA A 168 -15.83 -10.81 -13.13
C ALA A 168 -14.89 -9.79 -12.49
N ILE A 169 -13.67 -9.66 -13.02
CA ILE A 169 -12.68 -8.67 -12.59
C ILE A 169 -13.21 -7.25 -12.85
N GLU A 170 -13.77 -7.01 -14.03
CA GLU A 170 -14.39 -5.74 -14.42
C GLU A 170 -15.51 -5.33 -13.43
N LYS A 171 -16.39 -6.26 -13.09
CA LYS A 171 -17.45 -6.03 -12.09
C LYS A 171 -16.90 -5.72 -10.71
N ALA A 172 -15.87 -6.46 -10.26
CA ALA A 172 -15.24 -6.27 -8.96
C ALA A 172 -14.53 -4.91 -8.87
N THR A 173 -13.72 -4.55 -9.87
CA THR A 173 -13.02 -3.26 -9.92
C THR A 173 -14.01 -2.09 -9.99
N SER A 174 -15.10 -2.21 -10.76
CA SER A 174 -16.16 -1.21 -10.79
C SER A 174 -16.86 -1.02 -9.44
N SER A 175 -17.10 -2.12 -8.71
CA SER A 175 -17.68 -2.04 -7.36
C SER A 175 -16.75 -1.33 -6.38
N ILE A 176 -15.45 -1.64 -6.42
CA ILE A 176 -14.44 -0.99 -5.56
C ILE A 176 -14.34 0.50 -5.91
N ALA A 177 -14.24 0.84 -7.21
CA ALA A 177 -14.17 2.23 -7.66
C ALA A 177 -15.37 3.06 -7.18
N LYS A 178 -16.60 2.55 -7.35
CA LYS A 178 -17.81 3.20 -6.84
C LYS A 178 -17.74 3.49 -5.33
N ARG A 179 -17.26 2.54 -4.54
CA ARG A 179 -17.10 2.71 -3.08
C ARG A 179 -16.04 3.74 -2.74
N ILE A 180 -14.93 3.80 -3.49
CA ILE A 180 -13.87 4.79 -3.30
C ILE A 180 -14.40 6.19 -3.62
N ILE A 181 -15.08 6.35 -4.75
CA ILE A 181 -15.66 7.62 -5.19
C ILE A 181 -16.73 8.10 -4.19
N TYR A 182 -17.64 7.23 -3.78
CA TYR A 182 -18.67 7.54 -2.78
C TYR A 182 -18.08 8.03 -1.46
N ASN A 183 -16.96 7.46 -1.02
CA ASN A 183 -16.31 7.83 0.23
C ASN A 183 -15.37 9.03 0.11
N SER A 184 -15.10 9.58 -1.09
CA SER A 184 -14.06 10.60 -1.29
C SER A 184 -14.33 11.92 -0.55
N GLY A 185 -15.60 12.28 -0.34
CA GLY A 185 -15.97 13.55 0.32
C GLY A 185 -15.93 13.54 1.85
N ASN A 186 -15.85 12.36 2.50
CA ASN A 186 -15.90 12.26 3.96
C ASN A 186 -15.09 11.05 4.48
N ILE A 187 -13.78 11.11 4.26
CA ILE A 187 -12.87 10.05 4.70
C ILE A 187 -12.51 10.26 6.16
N LYS A 188 -12.87 9.29 7.01
CA LYS A 188 -12.49 9.27 8.43
C LYS A 188 -11.96 7.90 8.81
N PRO A 189 -10.90 7.84 9.64
CA PRO A 189 -10.40 6.57 10.17
C PRO A 189 -11.49 5.82 10.92
N GLY A 190 -11.57 4.50 10.69
CA GLY A 190 -12.49 3.64 11.43
C GLY A 190 -12.06 3.45 12.89
N ILE A 191 -12.97 2.91 13.71
CA ILE A 191 -12.76 2.69 15.15
C ILE A 191 -11.47 1.90 15.43
N LYS A 192 -11.18 0.87 14.65
CA LYS A 192 -9.95 0.08 14.82
C LYS A 192 -8.67 0.89 14.59
N THR A 193 -8.65 1.75 13.56
CA THR A 193 -7.50 2.61 13.28
C THR A 193 -7.33 3.67 14.37
N LYS A 194 -8.43 4.28 14.83
CA LYS A 194 -8.39 5.23 15.94
C LYS A 194 -7.93 4.57 17.24
N GLY A 195 -8.49 3.41 17.58
CA GLY A 195 -8.11 2.67 18.79
C GLY A 195 -6.63 2.30 18.78
N MET A 196 -6.11 1.79 17.65
CA MET A 196 -4.69 1.49 17.50
C MET A 196 -3.83 2.74 17.63
N PHE A 197 -4.22 3.85 17.00
CA PHE A 197 -3.49 5.12 17.14
C PHE A 197 -3.40 5.58 18.59
N TRP A 198 -4.49 5.51 19.36
CA TRP A 198 -4.48 5.84 20.78
C TRP A 198 -3.59 4.91 21.61
N ILE A 199 -3.62 3.60 21.34
CA ILE A 199 -2.73 2.63 22.00
C ILE A 199 -1.28 2.98 21.68
N CYS A 200 -0.94 3.24 20.42
CA CYS A 200 0.41 3.63 20.00
C CYS A 200 0.85 4.91 20.71
N LEU A 201 -0.01 5.93 20.75
CA LEU A 201 0.29 7.20 21.41
C LEU A 201 0.59 7.03 22.90
N LEU A 202 -0.20 6.21 23.62
CA LEU A 202 0.05 5.90 25.02
C LEU A 202 1.38 5.15 25.23
N TYR A 203 1.75 4.28 24.29
CA TYR A 203 2.96 3.50 24.38
C TYR A 203 4.24 4.30 24.07
N THR A 204 4.13 5.32 23.20
CA THR A 204 5.25 6.17 22.80
C THR A 204 5.33 7.50 23.57
N SER A 205 4.31 7.85 24.36
CA SER A 205 4.37 9.01 25.24
C SER A 205 5.44 8.76 26.32
N PRO A 206 6.36 9.73 26.57
CA PRO A 206 7.34 9.59 27.64
C PRO A 206 6.65 9.30 28.96
N SER A 207 7.08 8.26 29.66
CA SER A 207 6.52 7.95 30.96
C SER A 207 6.90 9.06 31.98
N PRO A 208 6.15 9.26 33.05
CA PRO A 208 6.56 10.20 34.11
C PRO A 208 7.96 9.90 34.69
N ARG A 209 8.47 8.66 34.50
CA ARG A 209 9.83 8.28 34.88
C ARG A 209 10.89 8.75 33.89
N ASP A 210 10.56 8.82 32.61
CA ASP A 210 11.49 9.28 31.57
C ASP A 210 11.66 10.80 31.61
N MET A 211 10.57 11.53 31.93
CA MET A 211 10.60 12.98 32.13
C MET A 211 11.40 13.45 33.36
N ARG A 212 11.75 12.54 34.30
CA ARG A 212 12.55 12.86 35.47
C ARG A 212 14.07 12.64 35.25
N ARG A 213 14.47 12.16 34.06
CA ARG A 213 15.86 11.87 33.71
C ARG A 213 16.45 12.85 32.70
N SER A 214 15.67 13.79 32.21
CA SER A 214 16.09 14.96 31.42
C SER A 214 16.13 16.21 32.33
#